data_c577aea94599acce9a15432cf2c04b99
#
_entry.id   c577aea94599acce9a15432cf2c04b99
#
_cell.length_a   1.000
_cell.length_b   1.000
_cell.length_c   1.000
_cell.angle_alpha   90.00
_cell.angle_beta   90.00
_cell.angle_gamma   90.00
#
_symmetry.space_group_name_H-M   'P 1'
#
loop_
_entity.id
_entity.type
_entity.pdbx_description
1 polymer ?
#
loop_
_entity_poly.entity_id
_entity_poly.type
_entity_poly.pdbx_seq_one_letter_code
_entity_poly.pdbx_strand_id
1 'polypeptide(L)'
;MHRLAAAGRQVAIARDTGARVCRVWLRTSWFAAVEAMATATLTLGPDAGAFHDRGRARSSTGRPWPALEDYQQALTIYQQAGDRGNEAVTLGSIGAVYDRLGDRQRALDHYRRALPIQREVGDRAGEAATLNNTGHVHARLGDRQRALDYYRRALPIQREVGDRAGEAATLNNIGGVYAGLGDRRALDYYRRALPIAREVGDRACEAATLNNIGGMYARLGDRQRSLDYYRRALPIAREVGDRAGEAVTLNNTGHVYAGLGDWQRALDYYRRALPIRREVGDRAGEAATLNNTGRVYAGLGDWQRALDYYRRALPIRREVGDRAGEAVTRSNIAMVHRAGGDLDRAIQELEQVVDLERQIDHPRLEADTAVLEQLRRQRAEDQEPEPPAGP
;
A
#
# COMPACT_ATOMS: atom_id res chain seq x y z
N MET A 1 12.72 -19.01 -34.00
CA MET A 1 11.79 -20.15 -34.12
C MET A 1 10.33 -19.75 -34.04
N HIS A 2 9.84 -19.12 -32.96
CA HIS A 2 8.44 -18.73 -32.83
C HIS A 2 7.90 -17.92 -34.03
N ARG A 3 8.59 -16.86 -34.48
CA ARG A 3 8.17 -16.04 -35.63
C ARG A 3 8.08 -16.83 -36.94
N LEU A 4 8.99 -17.76 -37.17
CA LEU A 4 8.96 -18.64 -38.35
C LEU A 4 7.82 -19.64 -38.28
N ALA A 5 7.59 -20.23 -37.10
CA ALA A 5 6.47 -21.14 -36.90
C ALA A 5 5.12 -20.42 -37.02
N ALA A 6 5.01 -19.19 -36.52
CA ALA A 6 3.80 -18.38 -36.67
C ALA A 6 3.56 -18.00 -38.13
N ALA A 7 4.60 -17.53 -38.84
CA ALA A 7 4.50 -17.22 -40.27
C ALA A 7 4.14 -18.47 -41.13
N GLY A 8 4.69 -19.63 -40.78
CA GLY A 8 4.38 -20.91 -41.43
C GLY A 8 3.10 -21.58 -40.92
N ARG A 9 2.31 -20.94 -40.04
CA ARG A 9 1.10 -21.47 -39.43
C ARG A 9 1.29 -22.80 -38.69
N GLN A 10 2.50 -23.06 -38.20
CA GLN A 10 2.80 -24.25 -37.39
C GLN A 10 2.37 -24.01 -35.93
N VAL A 11 1.08 -24.10 -35.69
CA VAL A 11 0.41 -23.65 -34.45
C VAL A 11 1.00 -24.31 -33.20
N ALA A 12 1.20 -25.64 -33.20
CA ALA A 12 1.72 -26.35 -32.04
C ALA A 12 3.15 -25.87 -31.64
N ILE A 13 4.04 -25.72 -32.64
CA ILE A 13 5.42 -25.28 -32.42
C ILE A 13 5.45 -23.82 -31.95
N ALA A 14 4.62 -22.96 -32.52
CA ALA A 14 4.53 -21.56 -32.12
C ALA A 14 4.04 -21.43 -30.68
N ARG A 15 3.01 -22.16 -30.28
CA ARG A 15 2.45 -22.17 -28.93
C ARG A 15 3.47 -22.68 -27.89
N ASP A 16 4.08 -23.84 -28.13
CA ASP A 16 5.08 -24.40 -27.20
C ASP A 16 6.30 -23.49 -27.06
N THR A 17 6.85 -23.02 -28.18
CA THR A 17 8.00 -22.09 -28.14
C THR A 17 7.62 -20.77 -27.46
N GLY A 18 6.45 -20.22 -27.75
CA GLY A 18 5.94 -18.99 -27.13
C GLY A 18 5.83 -19.15 -25.61
N ALA A 19 5.19 -20.20 -25.14
CA ALA A 19 5.00 -20.46 -23.71
C ALA A 19 6.33 -20.62 -22.96
N ARG A 20 7.30 -21.36 -23.53
CA ARG A 20 8.63 -21.53 -22.92
C ARG A 20 9.41 -20.21 -22.81
N VAL A 21 9.38 -19.41 -23.87
CA VAL A 21 10.07 -18.11 -23.89
C VAL A 21 9.39 -17.11 -22.96
N CYS A 22 8.06 -17.02 -22.98
CA CYS A 22 7.31 -16.14 -22.09
C CYS A 22 7.58 -16.46 -20.61
N ARG A 23 7.70 -17.75 -20.26
CA ARG A 23 8.02 -18.18 -18.88
C ARG A 23 9.36 -17.61 -18.40
N VAL A 24 10.39 -17.61 -19.26
CA VAL A 24 11.70 -17.01 -18.94
C VAL A 24 11.62 -15.49 -18.87
N TRP A 25 11.00 -14.85 -19.86
CA TRP A 25 10.90 -13.42 -19.95
C TRP A 25 10.05 -12.79 -18.84
N LEU A 26 9.03 -13.49 -18.35
CA LEU A 26 8.25 -13.06 -17.18
C LEU A 26 9.09 -13.04 -15.91
N ARG A 27 10.05 -13.95 -15.76
CA ARG A 27 10.99 -13.95 -14.62
C ARG A 27 12.02 -12.83 -14.69
N THR A 28 12.35 -12.38 -15.90
CA THR A 28 13.34 -11.31 -16.16
C THR A 28 12.70 -9.95 -16.44
N SER A 29 11.38 -9.83 -16.22
CA SER A 29 10.60 -8.59 -16.37
C SER A 29 10.59 -8.00 -17.80
N TRP A 30 10.76 -8.84 -18.83
CA TRP A 30 10.67 -8.43 -20.24
C TRP A 30 9.22 -8.37 -20.73
N PHE A 31 8.38 -7.65 -20.03
CA PHE A 31 6.93 -7.64 -20.22
C PHE A 31 6.48 -7.23 -21.62
N ALA A 32 7.13 -6.24 -22.25
CA ALA A 32 6.81 -5.84 -23.62
C ALA A 32 7.08 -6.98 -24.64
N ALA A 33 8.16 -7.73 -24.43
CA ALA A 33 8.48 -8.88 -25.28
C ALA A 33 7.48 -10.04 -25.05
N VAL A 34 7.06 -10.28 -23.81
CA VAL A 34 6.01 -11.26 -23.50
C VAL A 34 4.70 -10.88 -24.18
N GLU A 35 4.26 -9.63 -24.06
CA GLU A 35 3.03 -9.16 -24.70
C GLU A 35 3.07 -9.33 -26.24
N ALA A 36 4.19 -8.95 -26.85
CA ALA A 36 4.37 -9.12 -28.30
C ALA A 36 4.35 -10.60 -28.72
N MET A 37 5.02 -11.47 -27.96
CA MET A 37 5.07 -12.91 -28.24
C MET A 37 3.70 -13.55 -28.09
N ALA A 38 3.02 -13.29 -26.99
CA ALA A 38 1.67 -13.82 -26.73
C ALA A 38 0.67 -13.32 -27.77
N THR A 39 0.73 -12.03 -28.15
CA THR A 39 -0.12 -11.47 -29.20
C THR A 39 0.13 -12.15 -30.55
N ALA A 40 1.39 -12.40 -30.92
CA ALA A 40 1.72 -13.13 -32.14
C ALA A 40 1.20 -14.59 -32.11
N THR A 41 1.24 -15.25 -30.94
CA THR A 41 0.65 -16.60 -30.77
C THR A 41 -0.85 -16.57 -30.99
N LEU A 42 -1.54 -15.55 -30.47
CA LEU A 42 -2.99 -15.40 -30.58
C LEU A 42 -3.48 -15.11 -32.00
N THR A 43 -2.62 -14.68 -32.93
CA THR A 43 -2.99 -14.58 -34.36
C THR A 43 -3.26 -15.95 -35.01
N LEU A 44 -2.81 -17.03 -34.38
CA LEU A 44 -3.00 -18.41 -34.84
C LEU A 44 -4.27 -19.04 -34.27
N GLY A 45 -5.04 -18.29 -33.52
CA GLY A 45 -6.26 -18.71 -32.85
C GLY A 45 -6.18 -18.62 -31.32
N PRO A 46 -7.30 -18.79 -30.62
CA PRO A 46 -7.35 -18.69 -29.17
C PRO A 46 -6.40 -19.68 -28.50
N ASP A 47 -5.68 -19.20 -27.47
CA ASP A 47 -4.75 -20.00 -26.68
C ASP A 47 -4.76 -19.49 -25.23
N ALA A 48 -5.14 -20.35 -24.29
CA ALA A 48 -5.30 -19.98 -22.88
C ALA A 48 -3.99 -19.51 -22.23
N GLY A 49 -2.87 -20.21 -22.54
CA GLY A 49 -1.55 -19.85 -22.03
C GLY A 49 -1.10 -18.48 -22.54
N ALA A 50 -1.29 -18.21 -23.84
CA ALA A 50 -0.94 -16.93 -24.43
C ALA A 50 -1.79 -15.78 -23.86
N PHE A 51 -3.09 -15.99 -23.68
CA PHE A 51 -3.93 -15.01 -22.97
C PHE A 51 -3.45 -14.76 -21.55
N HIS A 52 -3.17 -15.83 -20.78
CA HIS A 52 -2.68 -15.70 -19.40
C HIS A 52 -1.34 -14.95 -19.32
N ASP A 53 -0.38 -15.28 -20.19
CA ASP A 53 0.93 -14.62 -20.20
C ASP A 53 0.82 -13.14 -20.62
N ARG A 54 -0.03 -12.82 -21.61
CA ARG A 54 -0.30 -11.44 -22.00
C ARG A 54 -0.98 -10.66 -20.87
N GLY A 55 -1.93 -11.27 -20.18
CA GLY A 55 -2.57 -10.72 -19.00
C GLY A 55 -1.55 -10.41 -17.89
N ARG A 56 -0.59 -11.31 -17.64
CA ARG A 56 0.51 -11.06 -16.69
C ARG A 56 1.38 -9.86 -17.09
N ALA A 57 1.77 -9.78 -18.35
CA ALA A 57 2.57 -8.67 -18.85
C ALA A 57 1.83 -7.32 -18.71
N ARG A 58 0.56 -7.27 -19.12
CA ARG A 58 -0.31 -6.09 -19.00
C ARG A 58 -0.51 -5.67 -17.55
N SER A 59 -0.78 -6.63 -16.67
CA SER A 59 -0.93 -6.42 -15.24
C SER A 59 0.33 -5.82 -14.61
N SER A 60 1.51 -6.33 -14.97
CA SER A 60 2.81 -5.85 -14.47
C SER A 60 3.20 -4.48 -15.03
N THR A 61 2.64 -4.08 -16.17
CA THR A 61 2.87 -2.76 -16.80
C THR A 61 1.78 -1.74 -16.49
N GLY A 62 0.96 -1.97 -15.45
CA GLY A 62 -0.02 -0.99 -14.99
C GLY A 62 -1.28 -0.89 -15.84
N ARG A 63 -1.60 -1.91 -16.63
CA ARG A 63 -2.81 -1.99 -17.48
C ARG A 63 -3.78 -3.06 -16.97
N PRO A 64 -4.46 -2.82 -15.82
CA PRO A 64 -5.26 -3.83 -15.14
C PRO A 64 -6.49 -4.29 -15.95
N TRP A 65 -7.20 -3.38 -16.62
CA TRP A 65 -8.41 -3.72 -17.36
C TRP A 65 -8.13 -4.63 -18.57
N PRO A 66 -7.18 -4.33 -19.48
CA PRO A 66 -6.76 -5.26 -20.52
C PRO A 66 -6.21 -6.59 -19.99
N ALA A 67 -5.60 -6.59 -18.79
CA ALA A 67 -5.16 -7.82 -18.16
C ALA A 67 -6.34 -8.69 -17.70
N LEU A 68 -7.40 -8.09 -17.13
CA LEU A 68 -8.61 -8.81 -16.74
C LEU A 68 -9.33 -9.43 -17.93
N GLU A 69 -9.40 -8.72 -19.07
CA GLU A 69 -9.96 -9.26 -20.32
C GLU A 69 -9.20 -10.51 -20.76
N ASP A 70 -7.88 -10.45 -20.78
CA ASP A 70 -7.04 -11.59 -21.16
C ASP A 70 -7.21 -12.77 -20.19
N TYR A 71 -7.19 -12.51 -18.90
CA TYR A 71 -7.39 -13.56 -17.89
C TYR A 71 -8.79 -14.18 -17.98
N GLN A 72 -9.81 -13.41 -18.33
CA GLN A 72 -11.17 -13.95 -18.51
C GLN A 72 -11.25 -14.88 -19.72
N GLN A 73 -10.57 -14.55 -20.84
CA GLN A 73 -10.45 -15.42 -22.00
C GLN A 73 -9.70 -16.72 -21.64
N ALA A 74 -8.56 -16.60 -20.94
CA ALA A 74 -7.81 -17.75 -20.48
C ALA A 74 -8.65 -18.66 -19.58
N LEU A 75 -9.36 -18.06 -18.61
CA LEU A 75 -10.22 -18.78 -17.66
C LEU A 75 -11.31 -19.58 -18.36
N THR A 76 -11.99 -18.97 -19.33
CA THR A 76 -13.04 -19.65 -20.11
C THR A 76 -12.51 -20.88 -20.85
N ILE A 77 -11.33 -20.75 -21.49
CA ILE A 77 -10.74 -21.87 -22.24
C ILE A 77 -10.26 -22.97 -21.27
N TYR A 78 -9.62 -22.63 -20.12
CA TYR A 78 -9.21 -23.63 -19.15
C TYR A 78 -10.39 -24.37 -18.53
N GLN A 79 -11.53 -23.70 -18.27
CA GLN A 79 -12.75 -24.31 -17.77
C GLN A 79 -13.34 -25.29 -18.81
N GLN A 80 -13.40 -24.90 -20.10
CA GLN A 80 -13.86 -25.75 -21.17
C GLN A 80 -12.96 -26.98 -21.39
N ALA A 81 -11.65 -26.81 -21.19
CA ALA A 81 -10.69 -27.89 -21.31
C ALA A 81 -10.61 -28.79 -20.05
N GLY A 82 -11.27 -28.43 -18.95
CA GLY A 82 -11.13 -29.14 -17.67
C GLY A 82 -9.76 -29.01 -17.04
N ASP A 83 -8.96 -27.99 -17.44
CA ASP A 83 -7.63 -27.72 -16.87
C ASP A 83 -7.76 -26.99 -15.53
N ARG A 84 -8.03 -27.77 -14.49
CA ARG A 84 -8.29 -27.27 -13.14
C ARG A 84 -7.08 -26.53 -12.54
N GLY A 85 -5.85 -26.99 -12.86
CA GLY A 85 -4.63 -26.35 -12.36
C GLY A 85 -4.50 -24.92 -12.87
N ASN A 86 -4.57 -24.71 -14.19
CA ASN A 86 -4.46 -23.39 -14.79
C ASN A 86 -5.72 -22.53 -14.55
N GLU A 87 -6.90 -23.14 -14.39
CA GLU A 87 -8.10 -22.43 -13.91
C GLU A 87 -7.83 -21.74 -12.56
N ALA A 88 -7.30 -22.48 -11.58
CA ALA A 88 -7.02 -21.95 -10.25
C ALA A 88 -5.95 -20.84 -10.26
N VAL A 89 -4.86 -21.01 -11.02
CA VAL A 89 -3.82 -20.01 -11.21
C VAL A 89 -4.40 -18.72 -11.81
N THR A 90 -5.28 -18.87 -12.82
CA THR A 90 -5.90 -17.70 -13.47
C THR A 90 -6.86 -16.98 -12.53
N LEU A 91 -7.67 -17.71 -11.74
CA LEU A 91 -8.52 -17.11 -10.71
C LEU A 91 -7.68 -16.33 -9.68
N GLY A 92 -6.56 -16.88 -9.22
CA GLY A 92 -5.62 -16.19 -8.33
C GLY A 92 -5.07 -14.89 -8.95
N SER A 93 -4.73 -14.94 -10.25
CA SER A 93 -4.24 -13.76 -10.99
C SER A 93 -5.31 -12.67 -11.12
N ILE A 94 -6.55 -13.03 -11.41
CA ILE A 94 -7.70 -12.10 -11.46
C ILE A 94 -7.91 -11.47 -10.08
N GLY A 95 -7.90 -12.27 -9.00
CA GLY A 95 -8.02 -11.79 -7.64
C GLY A 95 -6.95 -10.76 -7.28
N ALA A 96 -5.69 -11.00 -7.66
CA ALA A 96 -4.58 -10.08 -7.44
C ALA A 96 -4.74 -8.75 -8.21
N VAL A 97 -5.34 -8.77 -9.41
CA VAL A 97 -5.64 -7.53 -10.15
C VAL A 97 -6.75 -6.74 -9.46
N TYR A 98 -7.83 -7.39 -9.02
CA TYR A 98 -8.90 -6.70 -8.29
C TYR A 98 -8.42 -6.11 -6.96
N ASP A 99 -7.53 -6.80 -6.22
CA ASP A 99 -6.94 -6.25 -4.98
C ASP A 99 -6.14 -4.96 -5.27
N ARG A 100 -5.34 -4.93 -6.34
CA ARG A 100 -4.62 -3.71 -6.76
C ARG A 100 -5.55 -2.57 -7.18
N LEU A 101 -6.68 -2.89 -7.82
CA LEU A 101 -7.72 -1.92 -8.17
C LEU A 101 -8.51 -1.42 -6.95
N GLY A 102 -8.32 -2.05 -5.77
CA GLY A 102 -9.03 -1.71 -4.55
C GLY A 102 -10.41 -2.39 -4.43
N ASP A 103 -10.83 -3.18 -5.41
CA ASP A 103 -12.06 -3.98 -5.34
C ASP A 103 -11.82 -5.27 -4.53
N ARG A 104 -11.77 -5.08 -3.22
CA ARG A 104 -11.42 -6.14 -2.27
C ARG A 104 -12.45 -7.27 -2.24
N GLN A 105 -13.72 -6.96 -2.49
CA GLN A 105 -14.77 -7.97 -2.51
C GLN A 105 -14.59 -8.92 -3.69
N ARG A 106 -14.40 -8.40 -4.90
CA ARG A 106 -14.12 -9.24 -6.08
C ARG A 106 -12.82 -10.03 -5.92
N ALA A 107 -11.78 -9.43 -5.32
CA ALA A 107 -10.54 -10.16 -5.04
C ALA A 107 -10.80 -11.39 -4.17
N LEU A 108 -11.53 -11.23 -3.05
CA LEU A 108 -11.90 -12.33 -2.16
C LEU A 108 -12.75 -13.39 -2.84
N ASP A 109 -13.69 -13.00 -3.71
CA ASP A 109 -14.53 -13.94 -4.44
C ASP A 109 -13.71 -14.82 -5.39
N HIS A 110 -12.73 -14.26 -6.08
CA HIS A 110 -11.83 -15.04 -6.94
C HIS A 110 -10.91 -15.95 -6.14
N TYR A 111 -10.32 -15.48 -5.04
CA TYR A 111 -9.49 -16.31 -4.16
C TYR A 111 -10.30 -17.45 -3.52
N ARG A 112 -11.55 -17.20 -3.11
CA ARG A 112 -12.44 -18.22 -2.57
C ARG A 112 -12.75 -19.32 -3.57
N ARG A 113 -12.81 -18.99 -4.86
CA ARG A 113 -12.97 -19.97 -5.95
C ARG A 113 -11.68 -20.73 -6.25
N ALA A 114 -10.52 -20.09 -6.17
CA ALA A 114 -9.23 -20.73 -6.45
C ALA A 114 -8.84 -21.79 -5.41
N LEU A 115 -9.03 -21.48 -4.11
CA LEU A 115 -8.56 -22.32 -2.99
C LEU A 115 -9.03 -23.80 -3.04
N PRO A 116 -10.32 -24.11 -3.24
CA PRO A 116 -10.75 -25.52 -3.32
C PRO A 116 -10.14 -26.25 -4.49
N ILE A 117 -9.97 -25.57 -5.64
CA ILE A 117 -9.38 -26.18 -6.83
C ILE A 117 -7.89 -26.49 -6.59
N GLN A 118 -7.13 -25.57 -5.99
CA GLN A 118 -5.73 -25.80 -5.66
C GLN A 118 -5.54 -27.00 -4.74
N ARG A 119 -6.44 -27.20 -3.78
CA ARG A 119 -6.44 -28.39 -2.90
C ARG A 119 -6.78 -29.66 -3.67
N GLU A 120 -7.79 -29.60 -4.55
CA GLU A 120 -8.21 -30.72 -5.39
C GLU A 120 -7.05 -31.22 -6.26
N VAL A 121 -6.31 -30.30 -6.89
CA VAL A 121 -5.18 -30.63 -7.78
C VAL A 121 -3.85 -30.80 -7.06
N GLY A 122 -3.82 -30.63 -5.73
CA GLY A 122 -2.59 -30.74 -4.92
C GLY A 122 -1.59 -29.61 -5.13
N ASP A 123 -2.00 -28.43 -5.64
CA ASP A 123 -1.14 -27.24 -5.79
C ASP A 123 -0.95 -26.54 -4.44
N ARG A 124 -0.05 -27.11 -3.64
CA ARG A 124 0.25 -26.57 -2.29
C ARG A 124 0.89 -25.18 -2.35
N ALA A 125 1.73 -24.92 -3.34
CA ALA A 125 2.36 -23.61 -3.52
C ALA A 125 1.30 -22.53 -3.87
N GLY A 126 0.41 -22.83 -4.81
CA GLY A 126 -0.71 -21.97 -5.16
C GLY A 126 -1.66 -21.75 -3.98
N GLU A 127 -1.98 -22.81 -3.21
CA GLU A 127 -2.81 -22.71 -2.02
C GLU A 127 -2.20 -21.72 -1.01
N ALA A 128 -0.90 -21.83 -0.72
CA ALA A 128 -0.21 -20.94 0.21
C ALA A 128 -0.21 -19.48 -0.27
N ALA A 129 0.06 -19.25 -1.56
CA ALA A 129 0.02 -17.91 -2.16
C ALA A 129 -1.38 -17.30 -2.08
N THR A 130 -2.42 -18.06 -2.40
CA THR A 130 -3.82 -17.60 -2.34
C THR A 130 -4.26 -17.31 -0.91
N LEU A 131 -3.86 -18.13 0.06
CA LEU A 131 -4.11 -17.87 1.48
C LEU A 131 -3.42 -16.58 1.95
N ASN A 132 -2.14 -16.37 1.59
CA ASN A 132 -1.42 -15.15 1.92
C ASN A 132 -2.11 -13.91 1.31
N ASN A 133 -2.50 -13.96 0.04
CA ASN A 133 -3.18 -12.86 -0.62
C ASN A 133 -4.57 -12.59 -0.02
N THR A 134 -5.31 -13.63 0.35
CA THR A 134 -6.58 -13.48 1.08
C THR A 134 -6.37 -12.78 2.43
N GLY A 135 -5.33 -13.17 3.16
CA GLY A 135 -4.93 -12.51 4.41
C GLY A 135 -4.60 -11.04 4.19
N HIS A 136 -3.88 -10.71 3.11
CA HIS A 136 -3.55 -9.33 2.75
C HIS A 136 -4.81 -8.48 2.51
N VAL A 137 -5.78 -9.00 1.77
CA VAL A 137 -7.05 -8.30 1.54
C VAL A 137 -7.80 -8.07 2.85
N HIS A 138 -7.89 -9.09 3.75
CA HIS A 138 -8.53 -8.91 5.05
C HIS A 138 -7.80 -7.87 5.92
N ALA A 139 -6.46 -7.84 5.90
CA ALA A 139 -5.68 -6.83 6.61
C ALA A 139 -6.01 -5.41 6.11
N ARG A 140 -6.17 -5.21 4.80
CA ARG A 140 -6.56 -3.94 4.20
C ARG A 140 -8.02 -3.55 4.46
N LEU A 141 -8.89 -4.52 4.72
CA LEU A 141 -10.28 -4.31 5.17
C LEU A 141 -10.35 -3.96 6.67
N GLY A 142 -9.23 -4.03 7.41
CA GLY A 142 -9.20 -3.84 8.85
C GLY A 142 -9.58 -5.09 9.65
N ASP A 143 -9.93 -6.19 9.00
CA ASP A 143 -10.24 -7.47 9.64
C ASP A 143 -8.97 -8.23 10.02
N ARG A 144 -8.33 -7.72 11.07
CA ARG A 144 -7.03 -8.19 11.54
C ARG A 144 -7.03 -9.65 11.97
N GLN A 145 -8.13 -10.10 12.57
CA GLN A 145 -8.23 -11.48 13.04
C GLN A 145 -8.24 -12.46 11.87
N ARG A 146 -9.11 -12.24 10.88
CA ARG A 146 -9.12 -13.07 9.68
C ARG A 146 -7.81 -13.01 8.91
N ALA A 147 -7.18 -11.83 8.82
CA ALA A 147 -5.87 -11.72 8.19
C ALA A 147 -4.84 -12.64 8.83
N LEU A 148 -4.73 -12.61 10.17
CA LEU A 148 -3.81 -13.48 10.90
C LEU A 148 -4.15 -14.97 10.73
N ASP A 149 -5.42 -15.33 10.67
CA ASP A 149 -5.85 -16.72 10.49
C ASP A 149 -5.44 -17.26 9.11
N TYR A 150 -5.60 -16.46 8.06
CA TYR A 150 -5.15 -16.83 6.71
C TYR A 150 -3.62 -16.92 6.62
N TYR A 151 -2.88 -15.98 7.18
CA TYR A 151 -1.42 -16.02 7.19
C TYR A 151 -0.87 -17.22 7.99
N ARG A 152 -1.48 -17.56 9.14
CA ARG A 152 -1.11 -18.74 9.95
C ARG A 152 -1.34 -20.05 9.20
N ARG A 153 -2.31 -20.09 8.29
CA ARG A 153 -2.54 -21.25 7.42
C ARG A 153 -1.56 -21.29 6.24
N ALA A 154 -1.17 -20.17 5.68
CA ALA A 154 -0.20 -20.10 4.60
C ALA A 154 1.20 -20.54 5.03
N LEU A 155 1.65 -20.07 6.21
CA LEU A 155 3.03 -20.21 6.68
C LEU A 155 3.55 -21.67 6.76
N PRO A 156 2.82 -22.65 7.35
CA PRO A 156 3.27 -24.04 7.37
C PRO A 156 3.35 -24.64 5.98
N ILE A 157 2.47 -24.30 5.08
CA ILE A 157 2.47 -24.80 3.70
C ILE A 157 3.69 -24.26 2.95
N GLN A 158 4.02 -22.98 3.09
CA GLN A 158 5.22 -22.39 2.48
C GLN A 158 6.50 -23.09 2.94
N ARG A 159 6.58 -23.45 4.23
CA ARG A 159 7.70 -24.23 4.76
C ARG A 159 7.75 -25.65 4.21
N GLU A 160 6.59 -26.31 4.11
CA GLU A 160 6.44 -27.65 3.55
C GLU A 160 6.96 -27.72 2.11
N VAL A 161 6.60 -26.72 1.28
CA VAL A 161 7.00 -26.69 -0.14
C VAL A 161 8.33 -25.98 -0.38
N GLY A 162 9.01 -25.50 0.67
CA GLY A 162 10.29 -24.80 0.56
C GLY A 162 10.19 -23.38 -0.05
N ASP A 163 8.99 -22.76 -0.04
CA ASP A 163 8.81 -21.39 -0.54
C ASP A 163 9.30 -20.37 0.50
N ARG A 164 10.61 -20.20 0.55
CA ARG A 164 11.28 -19.28 1.50
C ARG A 164 10.91 -17.82 1.24
N ALA A 165 10.73 -17.42 -0.02
CA ALA A 165 10.31 -16.06 -0.37
C ALA A 165 8.89 -15.77 0.15
N GLY A 166 7.96 -16.69 -0.10
CA GLY A 166 6.60 -16.63 0.46
C GLY A 166 6.60 -16.61 1.98
N GLU A 167 7.44 -17.44 2.64
CA GLU A 167 7.58 -17.45 4.10
C GLU A 167 8.00 -16.07 4.62
N ALA A 168 9.01 -15.43 4.02
CA ALA A 168 9.46 -14.09 4.42
C ALA A 168 8.35 -13.05 4.25
N ALA A 169 7.65 -13.05 3.10
CA ALA A 169 6.56 -12.15 2.83
C ALA A 169 5.39 -12.33 3.83
N THR A 170 5.00 -13.57 4.13
CA THR A 170 3.92 -13.86 5.09
C THR A 170 4.31 -13.43 6.50
N LEU A 171 5.55 -13.69 6.94
CA LEU A 171 6.04 -13.22 8.24
C LEU A 171 6.03 -11.68 8.32
N ASN A 172 6.46 -10.99 7.25
CA ASN A 172 6.40 -9.54 7.18
C ASN A 172 4.96 -9.02 7.25
N ASN A 173 4.02 -9.67 6.58
CA ASN A 173 2.60 -9.32 6.61
C ASN A 173 1.99 -9.51 8.00
N ILE A 174 2.29 -10.62 8.69
CA ILE A 174 1.88 -10.85 10.09
C ILE A 174 2.44 -9.73 10.98
N GLY A 175 3.72 -9.41 10.82
CA GLY A 175 4.34 -8.29 11.51
C GLY A 175 3.59 -6.98 11.28
N GLY A 176 3.15 -6.70 10.04
CA GLY A 176 2.35 -5.53 9.67
C GLY A 176 1.02 -5.46 10.42
N VAL A 177 0.33 -6.59 10.56
CA VAL A 177 -0.93 -6.65 11.34
C VAL A 177 -0.68 -6.32 12.82
N TYR A 178 0.34 -6.92 13.44
CA TYR A 178 0.70 -6.61 14.84
C TYR A 178 1.18 -5.16 15.01
N ALA A 179 1.93 -4.63 14.04
CA ALA A 179 2.32 -3.22 14.04
C ALA A 179 1.11 -2.29 14.01
N GLY A 180 0.10 -2.59 13.19
CA GLY A 180 -1.18 -1.85 13.17
C GLY A 180 -1.95 -1.89 14.48
N LEU A 181 -1.72 -2.91 15.33
CA LEU A 181 -2.27 -3.03 16.69
C LEU A 181 -1.41 -2.32 17.76
N GLY A 182 -0.25 -1.78 17.40
CA GLY A 182 0.72 -1.26 18.38
C GLY A 182 1.47 -2.34 19.14
N ASP A 183 1.35 -3.58 18.72
CA ASP A 183 1.89 -4.73 19.43
C ASP A 183 3.36 -4.98 19.10
N ARG A 184 4.19 -5.10 20.12
CA ARG A 184 5.64 -5.33 19.98
C ARG A 184 5.99 -6.66 19.30
N ARG A 185 5.06 -7.64 19.28
CA ARG A 185 5.22 -8.89 18.51
C ARG A 185 5.54 -8.67 17.05
N ALA A 186 5.17 -7.51 16.49
CA ALA A 186 5.57 -7.13 15.14
C ALA A 186 7.07 -7.26 14.90
N LEU A 187 7.90 -6.81 15.86
CA LEU A 187 9.37 -6.90 15.75
C LEU A 187 9.89 -8.34 15.65
N ASP A 188 9.26 -9.27 16.35
CA ASP A 188 9.68 -10.68 16.32
C ASP A 188 9.40 -11.30 14.94
N TYR A 189 8.26 -10.99 14.35
CA TYR A 189 7.95 -11.44 12.99
C TYR A 189 8.86 -10.82 11.94
N TYR A 190 9.11 -9.51 12.02
CA TYR A 190 10.04 -8.84 11.10
C TYR A 190 11.48 -9.36 11.23
N ARG A 191 11.96 -9.62 12.47
CA ARG A 191 13.29 -10.20 12.72
C ARG A 191 13.43 -11.60 12.16
N ARG A 192 12.34 -12.36 12.05
CA ARG A 192 12.31 -13.67 11.40
C ARG A 192 12.24 -13.56 9.88
N ALA A 193 11.51 -12.57 9.35
CA ALA A 193 11.39 -12.35 7.90
C ALA A 193 12.71 -11.88 7.28
N LEU A 194 13.42 -10.96 7.95
CA LEU A 194 14.59 -10.28 7.40
C LEU A 194 15.74 -11.23 6.96
N PRO A 195 16.20 -12.20 7.80
CA PRO A 195 17.25 -13.13 7.38
C PRO A 195 16.81 -14.01 6.21
N ILE A 196 15.54 -14.41 6.16
CA ILE A 196 15.02 -15.24 5.07
C ILE A 196 15.02 -14.43 3.76
N ALA A 197 14.51 -13.18 3.78
CA ALA A 197 14.54 -12.34 2.60
C ALA A 197 15.96 -12.15 2.03
N ARG A 198 16.97 -12.03 2.92
CA ARG A 198 18.39 -11.97 2.54
C ARG A 198 18.92 -13.27 1.96
N GLU A 199 18.58 -14.39 2.58
CA GLU A 199 18.97 -15.74 2.14
C GLU A 199 18.53 -15.99 0.70
N VAL A 200 17.30 -15.63 0.36
CA VAL A 200 16.73 -15.82 -0.98
C VAL A 200 17.02 -14.69 -1.97
N GLY A 201 17.71 -13.64 -1.52
CA GLY A 201 18.01 -12.46 -2.36
C GLY A 201 16.79 -11.60 -2.70
N ASP A 202 15.68 -11.71 -1.94
CA ASP A 202 14.50 -10.85 -2.13
C ASP A 202 14.76 -9.46 -1.53
N ARG A 203 15.43 -8.64 -2.32
CA ARG A 203 15.81 -7.28 -1.94
C ARG A 203 14.60 -6.38 -1.68
N ALA A 204 13.47 -6.60 -2.37
CA ALA A 204 12.25 -5.82 -2.16
C ALA A 204 11.65 -6.13 -0.78
N CYS A 205 11.51 -7.41 -0.44
CA CYS A 205 11.07 -7.84 0.89
C CYS A 205 12.05 -7.38 1.99
N GLU A 206 13.37 -7.44 1.74
CA GLU A 206 14.38 -6.93 2.68
C GLU A 206 14.17 -5.43 2.97
N ALA A 207 14.03 -4.59 1.93
CA ALA A 207 13.81 -3.15 2.08
C ALA A 207 12.52 -2.84 2.86
N ALA A 208 11.41 -3.50 2.48
CA ALA A 208 10.13 -3.33 3.16
C ALA A 208 10.20 -3.74 4.63
N THR A 209 10.85 -4.88 4.94
CA THR A 209 11.00 -5.37 6.32
C THR A 209 11.87 -4.43 7.16
N LEU A 210 12.98 -3.92 6.61
CA LEU A 210 13.82 -2.93 7.28
C LEU A 210 13.05 -1.64 7.57
N ASN A 211 12.27 -1.13 6.59
CA ASN A 211 11.41 0.04 6.80
C ASN A 211 10.38 -0.21 7.90
N ASN A 212 9.75 -1.37 7.93
CA ASN A 212 8.76 -1.72 8.95
C ASN A 212 9.37 -1.82 10.34
N ILE A 213 10.57 -2.40 10.49
CA ILE A 213 11.31 -2.40 11.76
C ILE A 213 11.63 -0.98 12.19
N GLY A 214 12.09 -0.12 11.27
CA GLY A 214 12.34 1.29 11.54
C GLY A 214 11.10 2.01 12.06
N GLY A 215 9.93 1.77 11.44
CA GLY A 215 8.64 2.29 11.88
C GLY A 215 8.25 1.84 13.29
N MET A 216 8.51 0.59 13.63
CA MET A 216 8.26 0.09 14.98
C MET A 216 9.16 0.77 16.02
N TYR A 217 10.47 0.95 15.74
CA TYR A 217 11.34 1.68 16.64
C TYR A 217 10.97 3.17 16.79
N ALA A 218 10.50 3.82 15.70
CA ALA A 218 9.96 5.17 15.78
C ALA A 218 8.77 5.27 16.75
N ARG A 219 7.84 4.31 16.68
CA ARG A 219 6.67 4.24 17.59
C ARG A 219 7.05 3.94 19.03
N LEU A 220 8.13 3.19 19.25
CA LEU A 220 8.67 2.88 20.58
C LEU A 220 9.52 4.04 21.15
N GLY A 221 9.70 5.14 20.40
CA GLY A 221 10.48 6.29 20.79
C GLY A 221 12.00 6.14 20.56
N ASP A 222 12.47 4.99 20.10
CA ASP A 222 13.88 4.75 19.78
C ASP A 222 14.22 5.31 18.39
N ARG A 223 14.37 6.62 18.36
CA ARG A 223 14.60 7.37 17.11
C ARG A 223 15.91 7.00 16.43
N GLN A 224 16.95 6.69 17.22
CA GLN A 224 18.25 6.34 16.67
C GLN A 224 18.19 5.02 15.91
N ARG A 225 17.65 3.96 16.53
CA ARG A 225 17.46 2.67 15.83
C ARG A 225 16.54 2.81 14.63
N SER A 226 15.48 3.61 14.74
CA SER A 226 14.58 3.88 13.61
C SER A 226 15.34 4.42 12.40
N LEU A 227 16.17 5.47 12.61
CA LEU A 227 17.00 6.06 11.54
C LEU A 227 18.01 5.07 10.97
N ASP A 228 18.63 4.23 11.81
CA ASP A 228 19.59 3.23 11.35
C ASP A 228 18.92 2.18 10.41
N TYR A 229 17.70 1.77 10.72
CA TYR A 229 16.95 0.86 9.84
C TYR A 229 16.52 1.54 8.54
N TYR A 230 16.04 2.79 8.58
CA TYR A 230 15.69 3.52 7.37
C TYR A 230 16.89 3.81 6.47
N ARG A 231 18.08 4.11 7.04
CA ARG A 231 19.33 4.27 6.27
C ARG A 231 19.72 2.99 5.52
N ARG A 232 19.38 1.83 6.05
CA ARG A 232 19.61 0.54 5.39
C ARG A 232 18.54 0.21 4.36
N ALA A 233 17.27 0.57 4.61
CA ALA A 233 16.16 0.31 3.69
C ALA A 233 16.25 1.15 2.40
N LEU A 234 16.58 2.44 2.52
CA LEU A 234 16.52 3.41 1.44
C LEU A 234 17.41 3.06 0.22
N PRO A 235 18.70 2.70 0.37
CA PRO A 235 19.52 2.32 -0.79
C PRO A 235 19.01 1.06 -1.48
N ILE A 236 18.47 0.10 -0.73
CA ILE A 236 17.93 -1.13 -1.28
C ILE A 236 16.67 -0.84 -2.12
N ALA A 237 15.73 -0.03 -1.59
CA ALA A 237 14.54 0.37 -2.34
C ALA A 237 14.91 1.03 -3.68
N ARG A 238 15.96 1.86 -3.71
CA ARG A 238 16.51 2.47 -4.95
C ARG A 238 17.12 1.46 -5.88
N GLU A 239 17.92 0.54 -5.36
CA GLU A 239 18.57 -0.53 -6.14
C GLU A 239 17.56 -1.36 -6.91
N VAL A 240 16.45 -1.71 -6.27
CA VAL A 240 15.38 -2.51 -6.90
C VAL A 240 14.35 -1.70 -7.68
N GLY A 241 14.49 -0.37 -7.72
CA GLY A 241 13.54 0.51 -8.39
C GLY A 241 12.18 0.62 -7.70
N ASP A 242 12.07 0.26 -6.40
CA ASP A 242 10.84 0.44 -5.62
C ASP A 242 10.64 1.91 -5.23
N ARG A 243 10.14 2.69 -6.19
CA ARG A 243 9.88 4.12 -6.01
C ARG A 243 8.86 4.39 -4.91
N ALA A 244 7.85 3.53 -4.78
CA ALA A 244 6.85 3.67 -3.72
C ALA A 244 7.47 3.43 -2.33
N GLY A 245 8.24 2.37 -2.15
CA GLY A 245 8.99 2.08 -0.92
C GLY A 245 10.04 3.15 -0.59
N GLU A 246 10.73 3.68 -1.62
CA GLU A 246 11.63 4.82 -1.44
C GLU A 246 10.92 6.03 -0.83
N ALA A 247 9.75 6.42 -1.39
CA ALA A 247 8.98 7.57 -0.91
C ALA A 247 8.46 7.35 0.51
N VAL A 248 8.00 6.13 0.84
CA VAL A 248 7.59 5.76 2.21
C VAL A 248 8.74 5.92 3.19
N THR A 249 9.91 5.36 2.86
CA THR A 249 11.10 5.41 3.73
C THR A 249 11.60 6.84 3.93
N LEU A 250 11.60 7.66 2.88
CA LEU A 250 11.95 9.09 2.97
C LEU A 250 10.98 9.83 3.88
N ASN A 251 9.66 9.66 3.69
CA ASN A 251 8.64 10.30 4.53
C ASN A 251 8.78 9.88 6.00
N ASN A 252 8.98 8.60 6.27
CA ASN A 252 9.15 8.09 7.62
C ASN A 252 10.43 8.63 8.29
N THR A 253 11.53 8.72 7.52
CA THR A 253 12.78 9.33 7.99
C THR A 253 12.55 10.81 8.35
N GLY A 254 11.86 11.57 7.49
CA GLY A 254 11.48 12.95 7.75
C GLY A 254 10.64 13.09 9.03
N HIS A 255 9.71 12.18 9.25
CA HIS A 255 8.88 12.15 10.46
C HIS A 255 9.72 11.98 11.75
N VAL A 256 10.72 11.08 11.71
CA VAL A 256 11.61 10.90 12.86
C VAL A 256 12.45 12.16 13.12
N TYR A 257 13.00 12.81 12.09
CA TYR A 257 13.74 14.06 12.25
C TYR A 257 12.85 15.20 12.77
N ALA A 258 11.60 15.29 12.30
CA ALA A 258 10.63 16.24 12.85
C ALA A 258 10.39 16.00 14.35
N GLY A 259 10.26 14.73 14.76
CA GLY A 259 10.13 14.36 16.17
C GLY A 259 11.39 14.66 17.01
N LEU A 260 12.56 14.77 16.39
CA LEU A 260 13.82 15.20 17.03
C LEU A 260 13.98 16.73 17.10
N GLY A 261 13.07 17.50 16.48
CA GLY A 261 13.20 18.94 16.32
C GLY A 261 14.17 19.36 15.22
N ASP A 262 14.72 18.41 14.45
CA ASP A 262 15.59 18.73 13.31
C ASP A 262 14.72 19.02 12.08
N TRP A 263 14.11 20.20 12.12
CA TRP A 263 13.14 20.64 11.12
C TRP A 263 13.74 20.72 9.70
N GLN A 264 15.00 21.13 9.61
CA GLN A 264 15.66 21.27 8.31
C GLN A 264 15.82 19.91 7.62
N ARG A 265 16.34 18.88 8.35
CA ARG A 265 16.43 17.54 7.80
C ARG A 265 15.06 16.96 7.49
N ALA A 266 14.07 17.19 8.34
CA ALA A 266 12.69 16.73 8.08
C ALA A 266 12.17 17.27 6.74
N LEU A 267 12.31 18.58 6.50
CA LEU A 267 11.91 19.23 5.25
C LEU A 267 12.65 18.67 4.03
N ASP A 268 13.96 18.41 4.16
CA ASP A 268 14.75 17.84 3.06
C ASP A 268 14.26 16.44 2.67
N TYR A 269 13.93 15.60 3.65
CA TYR A 269 13.38 14.29 3.38
C TYR A 269 11.98 14.36 2.75
N TYR A 270 11.09 15.23 3.23
CA TYR A 270 9.76 15.41 2.65
C TYR A 270 9.82 16.01 1.24
N ARG A 271 10.74 16.94 0.98
CA ARG A 271 10.98 17.48 -0.37
C ARG A 271 11.39 16.41 -1.37
N ARG A 272 12.15 15.40 -0.94
CA ARG A 272 12.55 14.25 -1.77
C ARG A 272 11.42 13.25 -1.94
N ALA A 273 10.58 13.02 -0.93
CA ALA A 273 9.47 12.08 -0.98
C ALA A 273 8.35 12.56 -1.93
N LEU A 274 8.01 13.85 -1.90
CA LEU A 274 6.83 14.40 -2.56
C LEU A 274 6.81 14.20 -4.08
N PRO A 275 7.89 14.50 -4.87
CA PRO A 275 7.89 14.24 -6.32
C PRO A 275 7.72 12.76 -6.65
N ILE A 276 8.31 11.86 -5.84
CA ILE A 276 8.20 10.42 -6.05
C ILE A 276 6.75 9.96 -5.83
N ARG A 277 6.06 10.47 -4.79
CA ARG A 277 4.63 10.17 -4.56
C ARG A 277 3.78 10.54 -5.77
N ARG A 278 4.04 11.71 -6.38
CA ARG A 278 3.36 12.16 -7.61
C ARG A 278 3.68 11.27 -8.79
N GLU A 279 4.95 10.93 -8.99
CA GLU A 279 5.43 10.05 -10.06
C GLU A 279 4.71 8.69 -10.05
N VAL A 280 4.55 8.10 -8.86
CA VAL A 280 3.90 6.78 -8.69
C VAL A 280 2.38 6.86 -8.52
N GLY A 281 1.79 8.05 -8.56
CA GLY A 281 0.35 8.25 -8.41
C GLY A 281 -0.18 7.99 -6.98
N ASP A 282 0.69 7.98 -5.96
CA ASP A 282 0.29 7.77 -4.57
C ASP A 282 -0.29 9.05 -3.96
N ARG A 283 -1.55 9.33 -4.30
CA ARG A 283 -2.28 10.52 -3.85
C ARG A 283 -2.44 10.57 -2.34
N ALA A 284 -2.72 9.43 -1.69
CA ALA A 284 -2.84 9.38 -0.23
C ALA A 284 -1.50 9.69 0.47
N GLY A 285 -0.41 9.13 -0.02
CA GLY A 285 0.94 9.43 0.47
C GLY A 285 1.37 10.88 0.17
N GLU A 286 0.99 11.44 -0.99
CA GLU A 286 1.22 12.85 -1.31
C GLU A 286 0.56 13.76 -0.25
N ALA A 287 -0.72 13.54 0.05
CA ALA A 287 -1.44 14.31 1.07
C ALA A 287 -0.81 14.18 2.46
N ALA A 288 -0.40 12.96 2.84
CA ALA A 288 0.28 12.73 4.11
C ALA A 288 1.62 13.49 4.20
N THR A 289 2.42 13.47 3.12
CA THR A 289 3.71 14.18 3.07
C THR A 289 3.51 15.69 3.11
N LEU A 290 2.50 16.23 2.39
CA LEU A 290 2.13 17.66 2.49
C LEU A 290 1.72 18.05 3.90
N ASN A 291 0.85 17.25 4.53
CA ASN A 291 0.42 17.49 5.91
C ASN A 291 1.62 17.47 6.89
N ASN A 292 2.52 16.51 6.75
CA ASN A 292 3.72 16.43 7.60
C ASN A 292 4.65 17.64 7.38
N THR A 293 4.77 18.12 6.14
CA THR A 293 5.53 19.32 5.81
C THR A 293 4.90 20.56 6.48
N GLY A 294 3.56 20.69 6.42
CA GLY A 294 2.82 21.75 7.10
C GLY A 294 3.08 21.75 8.61
N ARG A 295 3.08 20.56 9.24
CA ARG A 295 3.39 20.43 10.68
C ARG A 295 4.79 20.92 11.03
N VAL A 296 5.78 20.69 10.18
CA VAL A 296 7.13 21.20 10.40
C VAL A 296 7.15 22.73 10.34
N TYR A 297 6.49 23.34 9.35
CA TYR A 297 6.40 24.80 9.28
C TYR A 297 5.60 25.39 10.44
N ALA A 298 4.55 24.74 10.91
CA ALA A 298 3.84 25.14 12.12
C ALA A 298 4.75 25.07 13.36
N GLY A 299 5.56 24.03 13.50
CA GLY A 299 6.57 23.92 14.57
C GLY A 299 7.68 24.98 14.50
N LEU A 300 7.96 25.51 13.32
CA LEU A 300 8.88 26.63 13.11
C LEU A 300 8.23 28.02 13.33
N GLY A 301 6.92 28.07 13.59
CA GLY A 301 6.16 29.33 13.69
C GLY A 301 5.82 29.97 12.34
N ASP A 302 6.14 29.33 11.21
CA ASP A 302 5.80 29.82 9.89
C ASP A 302 4.35 29.39 9.51
N TRP A 303 3.40 30.07 10.16
CA TRP A 303 1.97 29.75 10.04
C TRP A 303 1.45 29.83 8.61
N GLN A 304 1.95 30.80 7.85
CA GLN A 304 1.53 31.00 6.46
C GLN A 304 1.90 29.80 5.58
N ARG A 305 3.17 29.35 5.65
CA ARG A 305 3.60 28.16 4.91
C ARG A 305 2.91 26.90 5.42
N ALA A 306 2.68 26.78 6.72
CA ALA A 306 1.95 25.66 7.28
C ALA A 306 0.55 25.54 6.65
N LEU A 307 -0.22 26.65 6.63
CA LEU A 307 -1.54 26.71 6.02
C LEU A 307 -1.51 26.39 4.52
N ASP A 308 -0.53 26.89 3.78
CA ASP A 308 -0.38 26.60 2.35
C ASP A 308 -0.22 25.09 2.09
N TYR A 309 0.60 24.41 2.88
CA TYR A 309 0.79 22.96 2.75
C TYR A 309 -0.48 22.18 3.14
N TYR A 310 -1.17 22.55 4.22
CA TYR A 310 -2.41 21.91 4.63
C TYR A 310 -3.52 22.12 3.60
N ARG A 311 -3.69 23.32 3.04
CA ARG A 311 -4.66 23.63 1.98
C ARG A 311 -4.40 22.81 0.71
N ARG A 312 -3.15 22.46 0.41
CA ARG A 312 -2.81 21.55 -0.69
C ARG A 312 -3.11 20.10 -0.38
N ALA A 313 -3.04 19.67 0.88
CA ALA A 313 -3.36 18.31 1.30
C ALA A 313 -4.87 18.02 1.28
N LEU A 314 -5.72 18.99 1.69
CA LEU A 314 -7.16 18.80 1.86
C LEU A 314 -7.88 18.28 0.59
N PRO A 315 -7.74 18.91 -0.61
CA PRO A 315 -8.44 18.44 -1.80
C PRO A 315 -8.04 17.00 -2.17
N ILE A 316 -6.77 16.63 -1.92
CA ILE A 316 -6.30 15.28 -2.19
C ILE A 316 -6.95 14.28 -1.22
N ARG A 317 -7.06 14.63 0.09
CA ARG A 317 -7.75 13.79 1.07
C ARG A 317 -9.20 13.50 0.67
N ARG A 318 -9.91 14.53 0.19
CA ARG A 318 -11.28 14.41 -0.32
C ARG A 318 -11.35 13.54 -1.57
N GLU A 319 -10.45 13.76 -2.53
CA GLU A 319 -10.34 13.00 -3.78
C GLU A 319 -10.21 11.48 -3.50
N VAL A 320 -9.37 11.11 -2.52
CA VAL A 320 -9.14 9.70 -2.17
C VAL A 320 -10.11 9.15 -1.11
N GLY A 321 -11.08 9.95 -0.64
CA GLY A 321 -12.06 9.55 0.37
C GLY A 321 -11.47 9.33 1.77
N ASP A 322 -10.30 9.90 2.08
CA ASP A 322 -9.63 9.75 3.38
C ASP A 322 -10.20 10.75 4.40
N ARG A 323 -11.39 10.45 4.92
CA ARG A 323 -12.08 11.30 5.90
C ARG A 323 -11.29 11.47 7.19
N ALA A 324 -10.64 10.42 7.69
CA ALA A 324 -9.81 10.50 8.89
C ALA A 324 -8.60 11.43 8.67
N GLY A 325 -7.92 11.32 7.55
CA GLY A 325 -6.83 12.23 7.17
C GLY A 325 -7.33 13.66 6.93
N GLU A 326 -8.52 13.86 6.36
CA GLU A 326 -9.12 15.19 6.23
C GLU A 326 -9.34 15.81 7.61
N ALA A 327 -9.93 15.09 8.57
CA ALA A 327 -10.14 15.56 9.95
C ALA A 327 -8.81 15.96 10.61
N VAL A 328 -7.76 15.13 10.50
CA VAL A 328 -6.43 15.45 11.03
C VAL A 328 -5.85 16.73 10.39
N THR A 329 -6.00 16.90 9.08
CA THR A 329 -5.46 18.09 8.39
C THR A 329 -6.20 19.35 8.81
N ARG A 330 -7.54 19.28 8.96
CA ARG A 330 -8.36 20.41 9.46
C ARG A 330 -8.03 20.75 10.91
N SER A 331 -7.86 19.75 11.77
CA SER A 331 -7.43 19.96 13.16
C SER A 331 -6.08 20.70 13.20
N ASN A 332 -5.12 20.36 12.33
CA ASN A 332 -3.86 21.10 12.22
C ASN A 332 -4.07 22.55 11.74
N ILE A 333 -4.99 22.80 10.80
CA ILE A 333 -5.35 24.17 10.35
C ILE A 333 -5.97 24.97 11.51
N ALA A 334 -6.91 24.35 12.24
CA ALA A 334 -7.56 24.96 13.40
C ALA A 334 -6.53 25.38 14.46
N MET A 335 -5.55 24.51 14.74
CA MET A 335 -4.47 24.82 15.69
C MET A 335 -3.60 26.00 15.24
N VAL A 336 -3.35 26.15 13.93
CA VAL A 336 -2.62 27.29 13.39
C VAL A 336 -3.44 28.57 13.53
N HIS A 337 -4.74 28.55 13.21
CA HIS A 337 -5.63 29.71 13.39
C HIS A 337 -5.75 30.11 14.86
N ARG A 338 -5.90 29.12 15.76
CA ARG A 338 -5.89 29.36 17.21
C ARG A 338 -4.60 30.04 17.68
N ALA A 339 -3.44 29.52 17.24
CA ALA A 339 -2.16 30.12 17.60
C ALA A 339 -1.96 31.55 17.06
N GLY A 340 -2.60 31.87 15.95
CA GLY A 340 -2.67 33.23 15.36
C GLY A 340 -3.75 34.14 15.96
N GLY A 341 -4.52 33.68 16.95
CA GLY A 341 -5.59 34.44 17.57
C GLY A 341 -6.90 34.49 16.76
N ASP A 342 -6.99 33.82 15.64
CA ASP A 342 -8.19 33.78 14.79
C ASP A 342 -9.13 32.65 15.28
N LEU A 343 -9.85 32.92 16.37
CA LEU A 343 -10.74 31.95 17.01
C LEU A 343 -11.91 31.58 16.10
N ASP A 344 -12.42 32.49 15.29
CA ASP A 344 -13.56 32.22 14.39
C ASP A 344 -13.20 31.15 13.34
N ARG A 345 -12.03 31.30 12.69
CA ARG A 345 -11.56 30.27 11.74
C ARG A 345 -11.19 28.98 12.42
N ALA A 346 -10.61 29.04 13.62
CA ALA A 346 -10.27 27.83 14.39
C ALA A 346 -11.56 27.03 14.72
N ILE A 347 -12.61 27.69 15.17
CA ILE A 347 -13.93 27.10 15.46
C ILE A 347 -14.52 26.48 14.19
N GLN A 348 -14.54 27.25 13.10
CA GLN A 348 -15.08 26.77 11.81
C GLN A 348 -14.40 25.46 11.34
N GLU A 349 -13.09 25.38 11.43
CA GLU A 349 -12.38 24.15 11.04
C GLU A 349 -12.65 22.99 12.01
N LEU A 350 -12.75 23.24 13.33
CA LEU A 350 -13.07 22.20 14.31
C LEU A 350 -14.51 21.69 14.19
N GLU A 351 -15.47 22.50 13.78
CA GLU A 351 -16.84 22.06 13.45
C GLU A 351 -16.80 21.01 12.35
N GLN A 352 -16.00 21.25 11.29
CA GLN A 352 -15.81 20.29 10.21
C GLN A 352 -15.07 19.01 10.68
N VAL A 353 -14.14 19.13 11.63
CA VAL A 353 -13.48 17.95 12.24
C VAL A 353 -14.48 17.08 12.96
N VAL A 354 -15.28 17.68 13.86
CA VAL A 354 -16.30 16.95 14.65
C VAL A 354 -17.33 16.27 13.74
N ASP A 355 -17.77 16.95 12.67
CA ASP A 355 -18.70 16.35 11.71
C ASP A 355 -18.11 15.17 10.95
N LEU A 356 -16.85 15.27 10.51
CA LEU A 356 -16.14 14.17 9.86
C LEU A 356 -15.92 12.99 10.80
N GLU A 357 -15.49 13.25 12.04
CA GLU A 357 -15.24 12.23 13.05
C GLU A 357 -16.52 11.49 13.46
N ARG A 358 -17.65 12.21 13.57
CA ARG A 358 -18.97 11.60 13.82
C ARG A 358 -19.39 10.65 12.70
N GLN A 359 -19.10 11.01 11.44
CA GLN A 359 -19.44 10.17 10.28
C GLN A 359 -18.67 8.87 10.22
N ILE A 360 -17.48 8.79 10.83
CA ILE A 360 -16.61 7.61 10.80
C ILE A 360 -16.45 6.93 12.17
N ASP A 361 -17.23 7.35 13.16
CA ASP A 361 -17.16 6.86 14.54
C ASP A 361 -15.72 6.89 15.09
N HIS A 362 -15.07 8.07 14.93
CA HIS A 362 -13.65 8.23 15.25
C HIS A 362 -13.43 8.34 16.75
N PRO A 363 -12.42 7.65 17.34
CA PRO A 363 -12.20 7.64 18.78
C PRO A 363 -11.80 9.00 19.40
N ARG A 364 -11.49 10.00 18.59
CA ARG A 364 -11.18 11.37 19.06
C ARG A 364 -12.38 12.32 19.12
N LEU A 365 -13.56 11.89 18.66
CA LEU A 365 -14.76 12.72 18.57
C LEU A 365 -15.05 13.46 19.88
N GLU A 366 -14.99 12.79 21.02
CA GLU A 366 -15.24 13.41 22.33
C GLU A 366 -14.19 14.48 22.68
N ALA A 367 -12.92 14.17 22.43
CA ALA A 367 -11.82 15.07 22.73
C ALA A 367 -11.86 16.34 21.85
N ASP A 368 -12.07 16.18 20.54
CA ASP A 368 -12.09 17.30 19.62
C ASP A 368 -13.38 18.13 19.78
N THR A 369 -14.51 17.51 20.21
CA THR A 369 -15.74 18.23 20.63
C THR A 369 -15.47 19.09 21.86
N ALA A 370 -14.77 18.58 22.87
CA ALA A 370 -14.42 19.35 24.08
C ALA A 370 -13.53 20.57 23.75
N VAL A 371 -12.57 20.40 22.81
CA VAL A 371 -11.73 21.52 22.34
C VAL A 371 -12.59 22.57 21.62
N LEU A 372 -13.53 22.17 20.78
CA LEU A 372 -14.45 23.07 20.08
C LEU A 372 -15.29 23.91 21.07
N GLU A 373 -15.85 23.26 22.08
CA GLU A 373 -16.64 23.94 23.13
C GLU A 373 -15.78 24.93 23.94
N GLN A 374 -14.52 24.55 24.24
CA GLN A 374 -13.60 25.45 24.93
C GLN A 374 -13.33 26.72 24.11
N LEU A 375 -13.06 26.57 22.80
CA LEU A 375 -12.82 27.75 21.94
C LEU A 375 -14.06 28.63 21.78
N ARG A 376 -15.25 28.05 21.75
CA ARG A 376 -16.52 28.82 21.71
C ARG A 376 -16.70 29.63 22.97
N ARG A 377 -16.40 29.11 24.15
CA ARG A 377 -16.43 29.85 25.43
C ARG A 377 -15.41 30.97 25.43
N GLN A 378 -14.16 30.69 25.07
CA GLN A 378 -13.11 31.70 24.98
C GLN A 378 -13.52 32.84 24.05
N ARG A 379 -14.08 32.56 22.87
CA ARG A 379 -14.58 33.58 21.93
C ARG A 379 -15.70 34.42 22.55
N ALA A 380 -16.61 33.81 23.31
CA ALA A 380 -17.70 34.54 23.96
C ALA A 380 -17.17 35.49 25.04
N GLU A 381 -16.17 35.02 25.82
CA GLU A 381 -15.49 35.85 26.84
C GLU A 381 -14.73 37.04 26.21
N ASP A 382 -14.06 36.82 25.07
CA ASP A 382 -13.33 37.87 24.33
C ASP A 382 -14.29 38.92 23.70
N GLN A 383 -15.60 38.61 23.54
CA GLN A 383 -16.63 39.47 22.98
C GLN A 383 -17.51 40.17 24.04
N GLU A 384 -17.38 39.77 25.31
CA GLU A 384 -18.06 40.52 26.39
C GLU A 384 -17.42 41.90 26.57
N PRO A 385 -18.18 43.00 26.50
CA PRO A 385 -17.63 44.35 26.73
C PRO A 385 -17.11 44.44 28.17
N GLU A 386 -15.93 45.05 28.36
CA GLU A 386 -15.45 45.38 29.69
C GLU A 386 -16.58 46.09 30.50
N PRO A 387 -16.85 45.64 31.74
CA PRO A 387 -17.86 46.33 32.54
C PRO A 387 -17.47 47.80 32.64
N PRO A 388 -18.43 48.75 32.52
CA PRO A 388 -18.15 50.19 32.58
C PRO A 388 -17.42 50.47 33.86
N ALA A 389 -16.27 51.15 33.74
CA ALA A 389 -15.48 51.61 34.90
C ALA A 389 -16.45 52.34 35.84
N GLY A 390 -16.67 51.77 37.02
CA GLY A 390 -17.58 52.34 38.02
C GLY A 390 -17.18 53.77 38.39
N PRO A 391 -18.13 54.58 38.84
CA PRO A 391 -17.93 56.01 39.07
C PRO A 391 -16.91 56.33 40.17
#